data_51ac59d9c462c7365ab92ec81b7fc919
#
_entry.id   51ac59d9c462c7365ab92ec81b7fc919
#
_cell.length_a   1.000
_cell.length_b   1.000
_cell.length_c   1.000
_cell.angle_alpha   90.00
_cell.angle_beta   90.00
_cell.angle_gamma   90.00
#
_symmetry.space_group_name_H-M   'P 1'
#
loop_
_entity.id
_entity.type
_entity.pdbx_description
1 polymer ?
#
loop_
_entity_poly.entity_id
_entity_poly.type
_entity_poly.pdbx_seq_one_letter_code
_entity_poly.pdbx_strand_id
1 'polypeptide(L)'
;FRELVKDLASAFRTRIELRQIGVRDKAKMVGGLGVCGRPFCCKEFLDDFQPVSIKMAKTQNLSLNPTKISGTCGRLMCCLKYEQEAYEDLLKTAPKNESFVDTPDGRGTVTEVNLLRQCVKVRMEDSPETIGCYKNCDICVLRNGKARKNDPPIPKDLAPISSKPRKVQPKEDEFEPLPE
;
A
#
# COMPACT_ATOMS: atom_id res chain seq x y z
N PHE A 1 -34.06 -16.09 20.74
CA PHE A 1 -34.45 -16.38 19.33
C PHE A 1 -35.09 -17.75 19.11
N ARG A 2 -35.00 -18.66 20.10
CA ARG A 2 -35.53 -20.02 19.93
C ARG A 2 -37.07 -20.05 19.78
N GLU A 3 -37.81 -19.19 20.48
CA GLU A 3 -39.26 -19.03 20.35
C GLU A 3 -39.63 -18.43 18.99
N LEU A 4 -38.92 -17.35 18.58
CA LEU A 4 -39.09 -16.75 17.25
C LEU A 4 -38.95 -17.77 16.11
N VAL A 5 -37.97 -18.70 16.21
CA VAL A 5 -37.76 -19.73 15.17
C VAL A 5 -38.95 -20.71 15.15
N LYS A 6 -39.53 -21.07 16.32
CA LYS A 6 -40.70 -21.92 16.39
C LYS A 6 -41.93 -21.25 15.80
N ASP A 7 -42.16 -19.97 16.12
CA ASP A 7 -43.28 -19.19 15.61
C ASP A 7 -43.23 -19.04 14.11
N LEU A 8 -42.02 -18.74 13.58
CA LEU A 8 -41.77 -18.67 12.14
C LEU A 8 -41.99 -20.03 11.45
N ALA A 9 -41.49 -21.11 12.05
CA ALA A 9 -41.68 -22.46 11.49
C ALA A 9 -43.16 -22.85 11.49
N SER A 10 -43.93 -22.46 12.50
CA SER A 10 -45.37 -22.67 12.56
C SER A 10 -46.13 -21.85 11.51
N ALA A 11 -45.79 -20.58 11.36
CA ALA A 11 -46.42 -19.66 10.42
C ALA A 11 -46.15 -20.04 8.94
N PHE A 12 -44.90 -20.32 8.61
CA PHE A 12 -44.50 -20.62 7.23
C PHE A 12 -44.54 -22.12 6.88
N ARG A 13 -44.75 -22.99 7.84
CA ARG A 13 -44.77 -24.46 7.69
C ARG A 13 -43.53 -25.01 6.96
N THR A 14 -42.39 -24.39 7.18
CA THR A 14 -41.10 -24.75 6.59
C THR A 14 -40.03 -24.85 7.67
N ARG A 15 -38.97 -25.59 7.36
CA ARG A 15 -37.81 -25.66 8.25
C ARG A 15 -37.07 -24.30 8.25
N ILE A 16 -36.96 -23.70 9.43
CA ILE A 16 -36.23 -22.44 9.62
C ILE A 16 -34.83 -22.76 10.17
N GLU A 17 -33.83 -22.27 9.52
CA GLU A 17 -32.43 -22.38 9.93
C GLU A 17 -31.93 -21.00 10.35
N LEU A 18 -31.43 -20.89 11.57
CA LEU A 18 -30.85 -19.68 12.12
C LEU A 18 -29.33 -19.79 12.07
N ARG A 19 -28.68 -18.93 11.29
CA ARG A 19 -27.22 -18.83 11.19
C ARG A 19 -26.72 -17.49 11.72
N GLN A 20 -25.70 -17.54 12.55
CA GLN A 20 -24.97 -16.34 12.94
C GLN A 20 -23.97 -16.00 11.83
N ILE A 21 -24.06 -14.79 11.29
CA ILE A 21 -23.15 -14.29 10.24
C ILE A 21 -22.23 -13.22 10.79
N GLY A 22 -21.02 -13.11 10.23
CA GLY A 22 -20.07 -12.06 10.55
C GLY A 22 -20.50 -10.71 9.99
N VAL A 23 -19.97 -9.62 10.55
CA VAL A 23 -20.27 -8.25 10.08
C VAL A 23 -19.86 -8.03 8.63
N ARG A 24 -18.84 -8.73 8.15
CA ARG A 24 -18.39 -8.67 6.77
C ARG A 24 -19.32 -9.44 5.83
N ASP A 25 -19.80 -10.60 6.25
CA ASP A 25 -20.77 -11.37 5.48
C ASP A 25 -22.08 -10.60 5.36
N LYS A 26 -22.50 -9.91 6.44
CA LYS A 26 -23.61 -8.97 6.38
C LYS A 26 -23.36 -7.86 5.34
N ALA A 27 -22.18 -7.24 5.35
CA ALA A 27 -21.83 -6.22 4.38
C ALA A 27 -21.80 -6.77 2.92
N LYS A 28 -21.31 -8.00 2.72
CA LYS A 28 -21.33 -8.70 1.43
C LYS A 28 -22.75 -8.92 0.93
N MET A 29 -23.67 -9.33 1.81
CA MET A 29 -25.08 -9.57 1.46
C MET A 29 -25.83 -8.28 1.11
N VAL A 30 -25.72 -7.26 1.96
CA VAL A 30 -26.39 -5.97 1.75
C VAL A 30 -25.77 -5.23 0.58
N GLY A 31 -24.45 -5.26 0.46
CA GLY A 31 -23.71 -4.49 -0.53
C GLY A 31 -23.57 -3.02 -0.15
N GLY A 32 -23.02 -2.24 -1.06
CA GLY A 32 -22.80 -0.79 -0.88
C GLY A 32 -21.47 -0.34 -1.44
N LEU A 33 -21.14 0.93 -1.21
CA LEU A 33 -19.90 1.55 -1.65
C LEU A 33 -18.90 1.64 -0.50
N GLY A 34 -17.64 1.38 -0.80
CA GLY A 34 -16.53 1.59 0.11
C GLY A 34 -16.15 3.07 0.23
N VAL A 35 -15.22 3.37 1.15
CA VAL A 35 -14.64 4.73 1.30
C VAL A 35 -13.94 5.23 0.03
N CYS A 36 -13.56 4.32 -0.86
CA CYS A 36 -12.95 4.60 -2.16
C CYS A 36 -13.97 4.90 -3.28
N GLY A 37 -15.28 4.86 -2.99
CA GLY A 37 -16.36 5.07 -3.97
C GLY A 37 -16.64 3.87 -4.88
N ARG A 38 -15.92 2.75 -4.74
CA ARG A 38 -16.16 1.50 -5.47
C ARG A 38 -17.08 0.57 -4.69
N PRO A 39 -17.78 -0.37 -5.36
CA PRO A 39 -18.50 -1.43 -4.67
C PRO A 39 -17.60 -2.20 -3.69
N PHE A 40 -18.19 -2.83 -2.70
CA PHE A 40 -17.42 -3.60 -1.72
C PHE A 40 -16.61 -4.70 -2.39
N CYS A 41 -15.29 -4.71 -2.17
CA CYS A 41 -14.36 -5.71 -2.71
C CYS A 41 -14.83 -7.15 -2.39
N CYS A 42 -15.36 -7.38 -1.18
CA CYS A 42 -15.88 -8.68 -0.76
C CYS A 42 -17.16 -9.11 -1.49
N LYS A 43 -17.86 -8.20 -2.17
CA LYS A 43 -19.03 -8.53 -2.99
C LYS A 43 -18.67 -8.72 -4.46
N GLU A 44 -17.65 -8.00 -4.93
CA GLU A 44 -17.33 -7.91 -6.34
C GLU A 44 -16.31 -8.99 -6.79
N PHE A 45 -15.13 -9.03 -6.17
CA PHE A 45 -14.05 -9.89 -6.67
C PHE A 45 -13.27 -10.65 -5.60
N LEU A 46 -13.43 -10.32 -4.32
CA LEU A 46 -12.65 -10.90 -3.23
C LEU A 46 -13.49 -11.94 -2.48
N ASP A 47 -13.52 -13.17 -3.02
CA ASP A 47 -14.28 -14.26 -2.42
C ASP A 47 -13.53 -14.89 -1.24
N ASP A 48 -12.21 -15.10 -1.39
CA ASP A 48 -11.36 -15.68 -0.35
C ASP A 48 -10.88 -14.63 0.65
N PHE A 49 -11.21 -14.88 1.91
CA PHE A 49 -10.90 -13.96 3.01
C PHE A 49 -9.62 -14.37 3.74
N GLN A 50 -8.54 -13.62 3.51
CA GLN A 50 -7.32 -13.76 4.29
C GLN A 50 -7.27 -12.73 5.44
N PRO A 51 -6.65 -13.07 6.58
CA PRO A 51 -6.51 -12.16 7.70
C PRO A 51 -5.67 -10.93 7.33
N VAL A 52 -6.17 -9.75 7.70
CA VAL A 52 -5.50 -8.47 7.46
C VAL A 52 -4.83 -8.01 8.75
N SER A 53 -3.59 -7.57 8.68
CA SER A 53 -2.82 -7.07 9.81
C SER A 53 -2.53 -5.56 9.70
N ILE A 54 -2.32 -4.92 10.86
CA ILE A 54 -1.92 -3.51 10.92
C ILE A 54 -0.54 -3.28 10.28
N LYS A 55 0.31 -4.33 10.23
CA LYS A 55 1.61 -4.25 9.55
C LYS A 55 1.45 -3.90 8.07
N MET A 56 0.44 -4.43 7.40
CA MET A 56 0.15 -4.13 5.99
C MET A 56 -0.18 -2.64 5.78
N ALA A 57 -0.95 -2.03 6.69
CA ALA A 57 -1.22 -0.60 6.63
C ALA A 57 0.06 0.24 6.80
N LYS A 58 0.99 -0.18 7.67
CA LYS A 58 2.30 0.47 7.82
C LYS A 58 3.15 0.35 6.56
N THR A 59 3.18 -0.83 5.95
CA THR A 59 3.91 -1.10 4.71
C THR A 59 3.42 -0.19 3.57
N GLN A 60 2.12 0.07 3.53
CA GLN A 60 1.49 0.94 2.53
C GLN A 60 1.52 2.44 2.90
N ASN A 61 2.25 2.82 3.94
CA ASN A 61 2.36 4.20 4.45
C ASN A 61 1.01 4.85 4.80
N LEU A 62 0.02 4.04 5.18
CA LEU A 62 -1.27 4.55 5.61
C LEU A 62 -1.23 5.02 7.07
N SER A 63 -1.94 6.10 7.33
CA SER A 63 -2.16 6.56 8.71
C SER A 63 -2.86 5.47 9.52
N LEU A 64 -2.37 5.20 10.73
CA LEU A 64 -2.95 4.19 11.63
C LEU A 64 -4.25 4.66 12.31
N ASN A 65 -4.83 5.74 11.84
CA ASN A 65 -6.12 6.20 12.33
C ASN A 65 -7.20 5.15 11.97
N PRO A 66 -7.94 4.62 12.95
CA PRO A 66 -8.98 3.63 12.72
C PRO A 66 -9.98 4.00 11.64
N THR A 67 -10.33 5.28 11.53
CA THR A 67 -11.27 5.77 10.51
C THR A 67 -10.75 5.64 9.08
N LYS A 68 -9.42 5.63 8.89
CA LYS A 68 -8.79 5.54 7.57
C LYS A 68 -8.41 4.13 7.17
N ILE A 69 -8.18 3.23 8.14
CA ILE A 69 -7.79 1.84 7.87
C ILE A 69 -8.94 0.85 8.01
N SER A 70 -10.09 1.29 8.54
CA SER A 70 -11.30 0.44 8.66
C SER A 70 -12.22 0.63 7.47
N GLY A 71 -12.77 -0.46 6.99
CA GLY A 71 -13.83 -0.44 5.98
C GLY A 71 -15.20 -0.15 6.60
N THR A 72 -16.21 -0.01 5.77
CA THR A 72 -17.61 0.23 6.18
C THR A 72 -18.17 -0.86 7.08
N CYS A 73 -17.65 -2.08 7.01
CA CYS A 73 -17.99 -3.17 7.91
C CYS A 73 -17.37 -3.07 9.33
N GLY A 74 -16.59 -2.01 9.62
CA GLY A 74 -15.91 -1.81 10.91
C GLY A 74 -14.66 -2.67 11.13
N ARG A 75 -14.26 -3.50 10.17
CA ARG A 75 -13.02 -4.29 10.18
C ARG A 75 -11.98 -3.63 9.28
N LEU A 76 -10.71 -4.03 9.42
CA LEU A 76 -9.63 -3.56 8.53
C LEU A 76 -10.01 -3.80 7.06
N MET A 77 -9.65 -2.85 6.20
CA MET A 77 -9.94 -2.91 4.77
C MET A 77 -9.29 -4.13 4.13
N CYS A 78 -10.07 -4.86 3.34
CA CYS A 78 -9.61 -6.07 2.66
C CYS A 78 -8.62 -5.77 1.52
N CYS A 79 -8.71 -4.61 0.89
CA CYS A 79 -7.77 -4.16 -0.13
C CYS A 79 -6.32 -4.08 0.38
N LEU A 80 -6.10 -3.85 1.69
CA LEU A 80 -4.76 -3.87 2.29
C LEU A 80 -4.03 -5.19 2.03
N LYS A 81 -4.71 -6.31 2.13
CA LYS A 81 -4.12 -7.62 1.84
C LYS A 81 -3.98 -7.85 0.34
N TYR A 82 -4.97 -7.44 -0.43
CA TYR A 82 -4.96 -7.58 -1.89
C TYR A 82 -3.79 -6.85 -2.54
N GLU A 83 -3.50 -5.63 -2.06
CA GLU A 83 -2.42 -4.81 -2.61
C GLU A 83 -1.03 -5.09 -1.99
N GLN A 84 -0.96 -5.92 -0.93
CA GLN A 84 0.26 -6.10 -0.13
C GLN A 84 1.46 -6.55 -0.97
N GLU A 85 1.28 -7.50 -1.86
CA GLU A 85 2.37 -8.05 -2.69
C GLU A 85 2.99 -6.98 -3.60
N ALA A 86 2.15 -6.16 -4.24
CA ALA A 86 2.63 -5.06 -5.08
C ALA A 86 3.46 -4.04 -4.27
N TYR A 87 3.00 -3.70 -3.06
CA TYR A 87 3.76 -2.80 -2.19
C TYR A 87 5.07 -3.41 -1.69
N GLU A 88 5.10 -4.71 -1.38
CA GLU A 88 6.31 -5.41 -0.97
C GLU A 88 7.36 -5.43 -2.09
N ASP A 89 6.94 -5.63 -3.33
CA ASP A 89 7.84 -5.59 -4.48
C ASP A 89 8.40 -4.18 -4.72
N LEU A 90 7.57 -3.16 -4.61
CA LEU A 90 8.02 -1.77 -4.71
C LEU A 90 8.99 -1.38 -3.59
N LEU A 91 8.78 -1.90 -2.37
CA LEU A 91 9.68 -1.65 -1.24
C LEU A 91 11.07 -2.27 -1.41
N LYS A 92 11.21 -3.33 -2.20
CA LYS A 92 12.54 -3.93 -2.48
C LYS A 92 13.44 -2.98 -3.28
N THR A 93 12.83 -2.16 -4.13
CA THR A 93 13.56 -1.22 -5.01
C THR A 93 13.64 0.19 -4.44
N ALA A 94 12.76 0.56 -3.53
CA ALA A 94 12.71 1.91 -2.97
C ALA A 94 13.68 2.11 -1.80
N PRO A 95 14.31 3.30 -1.68
CA PRO A 95 15.14 3.63 -0.52
C PRO A 95 14.26 3.73 0.75
N LYS A 96 14.85 3.43 1.89
CA LYS A 96 14.18 3.61 3.18
C LYS A 96 14.14 5.09 3.56
N ASN A 97 13.17 5.47 4.37
CA ASN A 97 13.17 6.79 5.00
C ASN A 97 14.47 7.00 5.79
N GLU A 98 14.94 8.25 5.84
CA GLU A 98 16.21 8.66 6.45
C GLU A 98 17.46 8.03 5.79
N SER A 99 17.35 7.46 4.58
CA SER A 99 18.49 7.04 3.78
C SER A 99 19.24 8.27 3.26
N PHE A 100 20.55 8.15 3.16
CA PHE A 100 21.41 9.16 2.54
C PHE A 100 21.60 8.78 1.08
N VAL A 101 21.30 9.72 0.19
CA VAL A 101 21.24 9.49 -1.26
C VAL A 101 22.02 10.58 -2.00
N ASP A 102 22.53 10.18 -3.16
CA ASP A 102 23.10 11.09 -4.13
C ASP A 102 22.07 11.32 -5.24
N THR A 103 21.81 12.58 -5.55
CA THR A 103 20.85 13.03 -6.57
C THR A 103 21.59 13.88 -7.62
N PRO A 104 21.02 14.13 -8.80
CA PRO A 104 21.63 14.99 -9.81
C PRO A 104 21.95 16.41 -9.33
N ASP A 105 21.20 16.91 -8.35
CA ASP A 105 21.35 18.26 -7.79
C ASP A 105 22.24 18.31 -6.54
N GLY A 106 22.72 17.14 -6.05
CA GLY A 106 23.58 17.04 -4.89
C GLY A 106 23.15 15.94 -3.91
N ARG A 107 23.79 15.91 -2.77
CA ARG A 107 23.55 14.90 -1.74
C ARG A 107 22.45 15.34 -0.77
N GLY A 108 21.69 14.37 -0.29
CA GLY A 108 20.63 14.68 0.62
C GLY A 108 20.11 13.48 1.38
N THR A 109 19.19 13.75 2.30
CA THR A 109 18.53 12.72 3.12
C THR A 109 17.09 12.55 2.67
N VAL A 110 16.67 11.30 2.49
CA VAL A 110 15.29 10.94 2.14
C VAL A 110 14.36 11.27 3.30
N THR A 111 13.37 12.11 3.02
CA THR A 111 12.34 12.52 4.00
C THR A 111 11.10 11.66 3.85
N GLU A 112 10.63 11.44 2.61
CA GLU A 112 9.41 10.72 2.31
C GLU A 112 9.56 9.94 1.01
N VAL A 113 9.01 8.74 0.96
CA VAL A 113 9.01 7.89 -0.23
C VAL A 113 7.57 7.63 -0.66
N ASN A 114 7.23 7.99 -1.89
CA ASN A 114 5.96 7.62 -2.49
C ASN A 114 6.18 6.39 -3.39
N LEU A 115 5.77 5.24 -2.88
CA LEU A 115 6.01 3.95 -3.53
C LEU A 115 5.30 3.85 -4.89
N LEU A 116 4.03 4.25 -4.96
CA LEU A 116 3.22 4.12 -6.18
C LEU A 116 3.69 5.03 -7.31
N ARG A 117 4.09 6.26 -6.97
CA ARG A 117 4.63 7.22 -7.95
C ARG A 117 6.12 7.03 -8.21
N GLN A 118 6.77 6.15 -7.44
CA GLN A 118 8.21 5.93 -7.47
C GLN A 118 9.00 7.25 -7.34
N CYS A 119 8.47 8.16 -6.52
CA CYS A 119 9.08 9.46 -6.23
C CYS A 119 9.57 9.50 -4.80
N VAL A 120 10.74 10.09 -4.63
CA VAL A 120 11.41 10.26 -3.35
C VAL A 120 11.60 11.74 -3.07
N LYS A 121 11.16 12.21 -1.90
CA LYS A 121 11.44 13.56 -1.44
C LYS A 121 12.75 13.54 -0.67
N VAL A 122 13.70 14.31 -1.15
CA VAL A 122 15.04 14.42 -0.59
C VAL A 122 15.25 15.83 -0.06
N ARG A 123 15.71 15.93 1.18
CA ARG A 123 16.20 17.18 1.76
C ARG A 123 17.68 17.31 1.45
N MET A 124 18.05 18.35 0.73
CA MET A 124 19.43 18.60 0.33
C MET A 124 20.30 18.95 1.54
N GLU A 125 21.58 18.54 1.50
CA GLU A 125 22.55 18.85 2.55
C GLU A 125 22.98 20.32 2.50
N ASP A 126 23.16 20.87 1.31
CA ASP A 126 23.57 22.25 1.09
C ASP A 126 22.45 23.27 1.41
N SER A 127 21.19 22.87 1.27
CA SER A 127 20.03 23.73 1.47
C SER A 127 18.93 22.95 2.20
N PRO A 128 18.96 22.85 3.53
CA PRO A 128 18.03 22.04 4.31
C PRO A 128 16.56 22.48 4.21
N GLU A 129 16.31 23.68 3.72
CA GLU A 129 14.96 24.21 3.46
C GLU A 129 14.39 23.72 2.13
N THR A 130 15.26 23.30 1.20
CA THR A 130 14.85 22.86 -0.14
C THR A 130 14.58 21.36 -0.14
N ILE A 131 13.33 21.00 -0.46
CA ILE A 131 12.92 19.60 -0.65
C ILE A 131 12.76 19.34 -2.14
N GLY A 132 13.67 18.56 -2.72
CA GLY A 132 13.57 18.09 -4.10
C GLY A 132 12.74 16.82 -4.21
N CYS A 133 12.04 16.65 -5.33
CA CYS A 133 11.31 15.42 -5.64
C CYS A 133 11.96 14.74 -6.85
N TYR A 134 12.51 13.55 -6.64
CA TYR A 134 13.27 12.80 -7.63
C TYR A 134 12.61 11.45 -7.89
N LYS A 135 12.79 10.91 -9.08
CA LYS A 135 12.38 9.54 -9.36
C LYS A 135 13.36 8.56 -8.74
N ASN A 136 12.87 7.41 -8.36
CA ASN A 136 13.68 6.36 -7.72
C ASN A 136 14.85 5.88 -8.63
N CYS A 137 14.70 5.97 -9.96
CA CYS A 137 15.75 5.62 -10.91
C CYS A 137 16.90 6.64 -11.01
N ASP A 138 16.67 7.89 -10.60
CA ASP A 138 17.62 9.00 -10.73
C ASP A 138 18.46 9.18 -9.45
N ILE A 139 18.24 8.32 -8.47
CA ILE A 139 18.85 8.40 -7.14
C ILE A 139 19.80 7.23 -6.91
N CYS A 140 20.99 7.51 -6.40
CA CYS A 140 21.90 6.48 -5.89
C CYS A 140 21.88 6.44 -4.37
N VAL A 141 21.57 5.27 -3.80
CA VAL A 141 21.52 5.11 -2.35
C VAL A 141 22.93 4.87 -1.82
N LEU A 142 23.46 5.83 -1.08
CA LEU A 142 24.79 5.75 -0.47
C LEU A 142 24.74 5.01 0.88
N ARG A 143 23.66 5.22 1.65
CA ARG A 143 23.42 4.56 2.91
C ARG A 143 21.94 4.31 3.13
N ASN A 144 21.55 3.09 3.47
CA ASN A 144 20.18 2.72 3.74
C ASN A 144 19.78 2.98 5.22
N GLY A 145 18.83 3.89 5.42
CA GLY A 145 18.26 4.20 6.72
C GLY A 145 19.10 5.15 7.57
N LYS A 146 18.70 5.28 8.83
CA LYS A 146 19.30 6.21 9.79
C LYS A 146 20.77 5.93 10.06
N ALA A 147 21.58 6.98 10.19
CA ALA A 147 23.00 6.87 10.54
C ALA A 147 23.18 6.10 11.85
N ARG A 148 24.03 5.08 11.85
CA ARG A 148 24.46 4.34 13.02
C ARG A 148 25.86 4.80 13.41
N LYS A 149 26.21 4.69 14.69
CA LYS A 149 27.53 5.09 15.22
C LYS A 149 28.70 4.34 14.58
N ASN A 150 28.44 3.16 14.00
CA ASN A 150 29.46 2.28 13.40
C ASN A 150 29.40 2.29 11.86
N ASP A 151 28.64 3.18 11.23
CA ASP A 151 28.58 3.24 9.77
C ASP A 151 29.91 3.82 9.24
N PRO A 152 30.49 3.27 8.16
CA PRO A 152 31.70 3.81 7.56
C PRO A 152 31.42 5.22 7.04
N PRO A 153 32.42 6.13 7.12
CA PRO A 153 32.27 7.48 6.60
C PRO A 153 32.00 7.42 5.09
N ILE A 154 31.00 8.20 4.65
CA ILE A 154 30.64 8.26 3.23
C ILE A 154 31.77 8.97 2.48
N PRO A 155 32.34 8.36 1.42
CA PRO A 155 33.39 8.99 0.64
C PRO A 155 32.94 10.34 0.05
N LYS A 156 33.72 11.38 0.22
CA LYS A 156 33.42 12.71 -0.34
C LYS A 156 33.61 12.79 -1.84
N ASP A 157 34.39 11.84 -2.40
CA ASP A 157 34.89 11.86 -3.77
C ASP A 157 34.10 10.93 -4.74
N LEU A 158 32.87 10.57 -4.40
CA LEU A 158 32.01 9.91 -5.38
C LEU A 158 31.71 10.92 -6.50
N ALA A 159 32.17 10.59 -7.73
CA ALA A 159 31.85 11.38 -8.91
C ALA A 159 30.31 11.54 -9.00
N PRO A 160 29.81 12.76 -9.28
CA PRO A 160 28.38 13.00 -9.41
C PRO A 160 27.79 12.03 -10.43
N ILE A 161 26.62 11.50 -10.14
CA ILE A 161 25.92 10.60 -11.06
C ILE A 161 25.77 11.34 -12.38
N SER A 162 26.46 10.84 -13.41
CA SER A 162 26.33 11.37 -14.77
C SER A 162 24.83 11.38 -15.12
N SER A 163 24.31 12.55 -15.45
CA SER A 163 22.92 12.84 -15.79
C SER A 163 22.42 12.19 -17.10
N LYS A 164 22.96 11.01 -17.45
CA LYS A 164 22.40 10.21 -18.53
C LYS A 164 21.26 9.36 -17.97
N PRO A 165 20.02 9.69 -18.28
CA PRO A 165 18.89 8.85 -17.91
C PRO A 165 19.15 7.46 -18.49
N ARG A 166 19.23 6.43 -17.64
CA ARG A 166 19.11 5.06 -18.12
C ARG A 166 17.75 4.97 -18.82
N LYS A 167 17.79 4.82 -20.15
CA LYS A 167 16.59 4.52 -20.92
C LYS A 167 16.06 3.20 -20.38
N VAL A 168 15.11 3.28 -19.45
CA VAL A 168 14.23 2.17 -19.16
C VAL A 168 13.37 2.05 -20.41
N GLN A 169 13.67 1.09 -21.25
CA GLN A 169 12.76 0.71 -22.31
C GLN A 169 11.45 0.31 -21.62
N PRO A 170 10.31 0.96 -21.93
CA PRO A 170 9.03 0.43 -21.51
C PRO A 170 8.97 -0.98 -22.13
N LYS A 171 8.77 -2.00 -21.33
CA LYS A 171 8.26 -3.27 -21.83
C LYS A 171 6.89 -2.92 -22.39
N GLU A 172 6.77 -2.91 -23.68
CA GLU A 172 5.50 -2.96 -24.38
C GLU A 172 4.87 -4.29 -23.99
N ASP A 173 3.99 -4.25 -22.97
CA ASP A 173 3.07 -5.33 -22.70
C ASP A 173 2.15 -5.38 -23.92
N GLU A 174 2.38 -6.33 -24.81
CA GLU A 174 1.48 -6.68 -25.89
C GLU A 174 0.12 -7.04 -25.27
N PHE A 175 -0.76 -6.07 -25.32
CA PHE A 175 -2.16 -6.26 -24.95
C PHE A 175 -2.81 -7.03 -26.09
N GLU A 176 -2.85 -8.35 -25.99
CA GLU A 176 -3.66 -9.16 -26.91
C GLU A 176 -5.14 -8.80 -26.70
N PRO A 177 -5.85 -8.33 -27.75
CA PRO A 177 -7.27 -8.08 -27.64
C PRO A 177 -7.99 -9.41 -27.44
N LEU A 178 -8.90 -9.45 -26.47
CA LEU A 178 -9.79 -10.57 -26.21
C LEU A 178 -10.58 -10.89 -27.49
N PRO A 179 -10.72 -12.17 -27.88
CA PRO A 179 -11.57 -12.55 -28.99
C PRO A 179 -13.05 -12.25 -28.69
N GLU A 180 -13.75 -11.71 -29.68
CA GLU A 180 -15.19 -11.42 -29.67
C GLU A 180 -16.06 -12.68 -29.44
#